data_c4911ecfe8eaa99f94a9e440f051f411
#
_entry.id   c4911ecfe8eaa99f94a9e440f051f411
#
_cell.length_a   1.000
_cell.length_b   1.000
_cell.length_c   1.000
_cell.angle_alpha   90.00
_cell.angle_beta   90.00
_cell.angle_gamma   90.00
#
_symmetry.space_group_name_H-M   'P 1'
#
loop_
_entity.id
_entity.type
_entity.pdbx_description
1 polymer ?
#
loop_
_entity_poly.entity_id
_entity_poly.type
_entity_poly.pdbx_seq_one_letter_code
_entity_poly.pdbx_strand_id
1 'polypeptide(L)'
;MDSIDIPKKYISNINIDGMSGRVLDLPAKNASKNKLLFIYGHHSSIERWWGLMLALSNYGSVTMPDLPGFGGMDSFYKIGKKPTIDNRADYLVKFIKKHFKDEEITIAGMSFGFAVTTRMLQRHPELHKQIKIIVSIVGFVNQEDFTLSPVRKQVYIQATRILSHKIPSILFRHIALHPVFLNAFYGKTHNAKNKFKEAGSKQEIDAIKAAEVTLWHINDVRTWCFTTVAILTLKNSKVKVDLPVWHVGVSEDHFFDNNKVEKHLSEIYKDVLHIKVDAKMHAPSVIADEKAAAEILPQDLRDRLSKL
;
A
#
# COMPACT_ATOMS: atom_id res chain seq x y z
N MET A 1 22.00 -5.14 -1.97
CA MET A 1 21.35 -3.85 -1.79
C MET A 1 21.82 -3.37 -0.45
N ASP A 2 22.63 -2.35 -0.45
CA ASP A 2 22.80 -1.58 0.76
C ASP A 2 21.38 -1.19 1.17
N SER A 3 21.00 -1.47 2.41
CA SER A 3 19.68 -1.16 2.93
C SER A 3 19.43 0.32 2.63
N ILE A 4 18.27 0.64 2.03
CA ILE A 4 17.90 2.04 1.86
C ILE A 4 17.98 2.67 3.24
N ASP A 5 19.02 3.51 3.44
CA ASP A 5 19.29 4.12 4.73
C ASP A 5 18.47 5.41 4.83
N ILE A 6 17.31 5.27 5.45
CA ILE A 6 16.50 6.44 5.77
C ILE A 6 17.10 7.13 6.99
N PRO A 7 17.41 8.44 6.90
CA PRO A 7 17.96 9.16 8.05
C PRO A 7 17.06 9.02 9.27
N LYS A 8 17.61 8.54 10.38
CA LYS A 8 16.88 8.25 11.64
C LYS A 8 16.03 9.42 12.15
N LYS A 9 16.44 10.66 11.85
CA LYS A 9 15.70 11.88 12.23
C LYS A 9 14.28 11.96 11.63
N TYR A 10 14.00 11.21 10.58
CA TYR A 10 12.67 11.17 9.92
C TYR A 10 11.80 9.99 10.39
N ILE A 11 12.35 9.10 11.21
CA ILE A 11 11.63 7.94 11.73
C ILE A 11 11.34 8.14 13.22
N SER A 12 10.08 8.07 13.58
CA SER A 12 9.63 8.09 14.97
C SER A 12 8.86 6.82 15.33
N ASN A 13 8.76 6.53 16.62
CA ASN A 13 7.93 5.43 17.11
C ASN A 13 6.51 5.92 17.43
N ILE A 14 5.54 5.08 17.12
CA ILE A 14 4.15 5.32 17.46
C ILE A 14 3.56 4.11 18.19
N ASN A 15 2.62 4.36 19.09
CA ASN A 15 1.80 3.31 19.71
C ASN A 15 0.33 3.68 19.57
N ILE A 16 -0.47 2.75 19.01
CA ILE A 16 -1.92 2.88 18.87
C ILE A 16 -2.56 1.61 19.41
N ASP A 17 -3.40 1.75 20.44
CA ASP A 17 -4.10 0.64 21.09
C ASP A 17 -3.17 -0.48 21.59
N GLY A 18 -1.95 -0.17 22.00
CA GLY A 18 -0.97 -1.17 22.44
C GLY A 18 -0.15 -1.81 21.29
N MET A 19 -0.39 -1.45 20.04
CA MET A 19 0.44 -1.82 18.91
C MET A 19 1.51 -0.75 18.67
N SER A 20 2.76 -1.15 18.73
CA SER A 20 3.93 -0.29 18.49
C SER A 20 4.43 -0.45 17.07
N GLY A 21 4.88 0.63 16.47
CA GLY A 21 5.42 0.65 15.12
C GLY A 21 6.16 1.95 14.83
N ARG A 22 6.44 2.18 13.55
CA ARG A 22 7.22 3.32 13.08
C ARG A 22 6.38 4.23 12.21
N VAL A 23 6.74 5.50 12.20
CA VAL A 23 6.21 6.52 11.29
C VAL A 23 7.38 7.25 10.65
N LEU A 24 7.31 7.44 9.35
CA LEU A 24 8.15 8.38 8.62
C LEU A 24 7.44 9.73 8.58
N ASP A 25 8.14 10.78 9.01
CA ASP A 25 7.72 12.17 8.86
C ASP A 25 8.80 12.95 8.12
N LEU A 26 8.47 13.37 6.91
CA LEU A 26 9.38 14.10 6.03
C LEU A 26 8.86 15.53 5.85
N PRO A 27 9.64 16.57 6.19
CA PRO A 27 9.21 17.94 5.98
C PRO A 27 9.09 18.26 4.49
N ALA A 28 8.24 19.24 4.17
CA ALA A 28 8.19 19.80 2.83
C ALA A 28 9.54 20.38 2.41
N LYS A 29 9.94 20.16 1.16
CA LYS A 29 11.15 20.75 0.59
C LYS A 29 10.98 22.22 0.20
N ASN A 30 9.75 22.69 0.13
CA ASN A 30 9.37 24.05 -0.23
C ASN A 30 8.51 24.69 0.87
N ALA A 31 7.99 25.88 0.63
CA ALA A 31 7.12 26.60 1.57
C ALA A 31 5.65 26.07 1.61
N SER A 32 5.37 24.94 0.98
CA SER A 32 4.01 24.34 0.98
C SER A 32 3.60 23.96 2.40
N LYS A 33 2.37 24.32 2.77
CA LYS A 33 1.73 23.95 4.04
C LYS A 33 0.89 22.67 3.94
N ASN A 34 0.82 22.05 2.76
CA ASN A 34 0.05 20.83 2.56
C ASN A 34 0.64 19.68 3.40
N LYS A 35 -0.25 18.84 3.90
CA LYS A 35 0.10 17.63 4.65
C LYS A 35 -0.40 16.42 3.90
N LEU A 36 0.52 15.55 3.54
CA LEU A 36 0.28 14.35 2.76
C LEU A 36 0.40 13.12 3.66
N LEU A 37 -0.66 12.34 3.79
CA LEU A 37 -0.62 11.03 4.42
C LEU A 37 -0.55 9.96 3.34
N PHE A 38 0.55 9.21 3.28
CA PHE A 38 0.70 8.10 2.35
C PHE A 38 0.40 6.76 3.01
N ILE A 39 -0.51 5.98 2.43
CA ILE A 39 -0.90 4.64 2.88
C ILE A 39 -0.48 3.64 1.81
N TYR A 40 0.57 2.87 2.07
CA TYR A 40 1.08 1.89 1.13
C TYR A 40 0.18 0.65 1.00
N GLY A 41 0.44 -0.16 0.00
CA GLY A 41 -0.32 -1.37 -0.32
C GLY A 41 0.04 -2.59 0.53
N HIS A 42 -0.37 -3.76 0.04
CA HIS A 42 -0.12 -5.05 0.67
C HIS A 42 1.37 -5.41 0.66
N HIS A 43 1.86 -6.03 1.74
CA HIS A 43 3.22 -6.58 1.85
C HIS A 43 4.32 -5.56 1.58
N SER A 44 4.41 -4.55 2.43
CA SER A 44 5.33 -3.43 2.22
C SER A 44 5.96 -2.96 3.53
N SER A 45 6.81 -1.94 3.42
CA SER A 45 7.44 -1.21 4.53
C SER A 45 7.78 0.22 4.09
N ILE A 46 8.14 1.05 5.05
CA ILE A 46 8.57 2.45 4.81
C ILE A 46 9.73 2.50 3.82
N GLU A 47 10.71 1.62 3.94
CA GLU A 47 11.93 1.63 3.12
C GLU A 47 11.62 1.46 1.62
N ARG A 48 10.61 0.66 1.30
CA ARG A 48 10.22 0.41 -0.09
C ARG A 48 9.82 1.67 -0.85
N TRP A 49 9.29 2.67 -0.15
CA TRP A 49 8.69 3.86 -0.75
C TRP A 49 9.50 5.14 -0.51
N TRP A 50 10.73 5.02 -0.02
CA TRP A 50 11.55 6.17 0.36
C TRP A 50 11.66 7.23 -0.76
N GLY A 51 12.02 6.83 -1.97
CA GLY A 51 12.13 7.74 -3.11
C GLY A 51 10.80 8.40 -3.48
N LEU A 52 9.67 7.68 -3.33
CA LEU A 52 8.35 8.27 -3.54
C LEU A 52 8.05 9.34 -2.47
N MET A 53 8.41 9.10 -1.22
CA MET A 53 8.24 10.10 -0.16
C MET A 53 9.09 11.33 -0.42
N LEU A 54 10.33 11.15 -0.89
CA LEU A 54 11.19 12.26 -1.32
C LEU A 54 10.57 13.07 -2.47
N ALA A 55 9.95 12.40 -3.44
CA ALA A 55 9.27 13.08 -4.55
C ALA A 55 8.01 13.83 -4.07
N LEU A 56 7.20 13.21 -3.22
CA LEU A 56 5.99 13.83 -2.66
C LEU A 56 6.31 15.02 -1.76
N SER A 57 7.48 15.04 -1.10
CA SER A 57 7.89 16.17 -0.24
C SER A 57 8.11 17.49 -1.00
N ASN A 58 8.13 17.46 -2.33
CA ASN A 58 8.07 18.66 -3.16
C ASN A 58 6.69 19.33 -3.16
N TYR A 59 5.64 18.67 -2.65
CA TYR A 59 4.26 19.18 -2.67
C TYR A 59 3.69 19.43 -1.28
N GLY A 60 4.38 19.02 -0.23
CA GLY A 60 3.97 19.19 1.16
C GLY A 60 4.79 18.34 2.11
N SER A 61 4.55 18.45 3.40
CA SER A 61 5.08 17.50 4.37
C SER A 61 4.44 16.13 4.17
N VAL A 62 5.21 15.06 4.31
CA VAL A 62 4.75 13.70 4.03
C VAL A 62 4.86 12.84 5.27
N THR A 63 3.77 12.23 5.66
CA THR A 63 3.72 11.24 6.74
C THR A 63 3.38 9.87 6.17
N MET A 64 4.12 8.83 6.56
CA MET A 64 3.83 7.45 6.18
C MET A 64 4.05 6.52 7.38
N PRO A 65 2.99 5.94 7.97
CA PRO A 65 3.13 4.90 9.00
C PRO A 65 3.46 3.54 8.39
N ASP A 66 4.22 2.72 9.11
CA ASP A 66 4.12 1.28 8.90
C ASP A 66 2.72 0.80 9.29
N LEU A 67 2.15 -0.14 8.53
CA LEU A 67 0.80 -0.62 8.76
C LEU A 67 0.78 -1.86 9.66
N PRO A 68 -0.26 -2.07 10.49
CA PRO A 68 -0.31 -3.21 11.40
C PRO A 68 0.00 -4.56 10.75
N GLY A 69 1.07 -5.20 11.22
CA GLY A 69 1.60 -6.46 10.71
C GLY A 69 2.56 -6.35 9.53
N PHE A 70 2.90 -5.12 9.10
CA PHE A 70 3.87 -4.85 8.03
C PHE A 70 4.93 -3.83 8.50
N GLY A 71 6.09 -3.85 7.84
CA GLY A 71 7.17 -2.90 8.07
C GLY A 71 7.75 -2.88 9.49
N GLY A 72 7.52 -3.91 10.29
CA GLY A 72 7.92 -3.96 11.70
C GLY A 72 6.89 -3.39 12.68
N MET A 73 5.70 -2.94 12.19
CA MET A 73 4.57 -2.61 13.04
C MET A 73 3.97 -3.89 13.65
N ASP A 74 3.63 -3.84 14.94
CA ASP A 74 2.90 -4.93 15.60
C ASP A 74 1.64 -5.31 14.84
N SER A 75 1.34 -6.61 14.79
CA SER A 75 0.12 -7.07 14.12
C SER A 75 -1.10 -6.96 15.05
N PHE A 76 -2.31 -6.91 14.47
CA PHE A 76 -3.56 -6.96 15.23
C PHE A 76 -3.68 -8.16 16.15
N TYR A 77 -2.95 -9.25 15.86
CA TYR A 77 -2.96 -10.42 16.72
C TYR A 77 -2.32 -10.17 18.10
N LYS A 78 -1.44 -9.16 18.23
CA LYS A 78 -0.87 -8.75 19.51
C LYS A 78 -1.96 -8.27 20.49
N ILE A 79 -3.00 -7.65 19.96
CA ILE A 79 -4.15 -7.13 20.75
C ILE A 79 -5.40 -8.02 20.62
N GLY A 80 -5.23 -9.29 20.24
CA GLY A 80 -6.33 -10.26 20.13
C GLY A 80 -7.31 -10.02 18.99
N LYS A 81 -7.01 -9.12 18.02
CA LYS A 81 -7.86 -8.81 16.88
C LYS A 81 -7.39 -9.47 15.59
N LYS A 82 -8.28 -9.63 14.62
CA LYS A 82 -7.95 -10.06 13.25
C LYS A 82 -7.65 -8.84 12.36
N PRO A 83 -6.73 -8.93 11.38
CA PRO A 83 -6.41 -7.82 10.48
C PRO A 83 -7.48 -7.63 9.37
N THR A 84 -8.76 -7.51 9.76
CA THR A 84 -9.85 -7.22 8.84
C THR A 84 -9.71 -5.83 8.23
N ILE A 85 -10.36 -5.59 7.10
CA ILE A 85 -10.35 -4.26 6.48
C ILE A 85 -10.97 -3.21 7.40
N ASP A 86 -12.00 -3.58 8.18
CA ASP A 86 -12.64 -2.68 9.14
C ASP A 86 -11.69 -2.30 10.30
N ASN A 87 -10.98 -3.28 10.88
CA ASN A 87 -10.00 -3.00 11.92
C ASN A 87 -8.83 -2.14 11.40
N ARG A 88 -8.45 -2.30 10.14
CA ARG A 88 -7.44 -1.43 9.49
C ARG A 88 -7.97 -0.02 9.27
N ALA A 89 -9.23 0.11 8.83
CA ALA A 89 -9.91 1.39 8.70
C ALA A 89 -9.97 2.13 10.05
N ASP A 90 -10.41 1.45 11.09
CA ASP A 90 -10.49 2.00 12.45
C ASP A 90 -9.10 2.37 13.01
N TYR A 91 -8.04 1.59 12.66
CA TYR A 91 -6.66 1.96 12.99
C TYR A 91 -6.24 3.26 12.31
N LEU A 92 -6.52 3.44 11.01
CA LEU A 92 -6.19 4.68 10.29
C LEU A 92 -6.90 5.89 10.90
N VAL A 93 -8.15 5.77 11.32
CA VAL A 93 -8.86 6.85 12.04
C VAL A 93 -8.10 7.27 13.28
N LYS A 94 -7.69 6.30 14.11
CA LYS A 94 -6.93 6.57 15.33
C LYS A 94 -5.56 7.18 15.03
N PHE A 95 -4.91 6.72 13.97
CA PHE A 95 -3.67 7.29 13.49
C PHE A 95 -3.86 8.76 13.10
N ILE A 96 -4.84 9.07 12.26
CA ILE A 96 -5.13 10.43 11.78
C ILE A 96 -5.43 11.34 12.98
N LYS A 97 -6.34 10.95 13.86
CA LYS A 97 -6.70 11.74 15.05
C LYS A 97 -5.51 11.98 15.98
N LYS A 98 -4.63 11.00 16.15
CA LYS A 98 -3.44 11.12 17.00
C LYS A 98 -2.36 11.99 16.38
N HIS A 99 -2.09 11.82 15.08
CA HIS A 99 -0.94 12.42 14.40
C HIS A 99 -1.25 13.81 13.85
N PHE A 100 -2.41 13.97 13.21
CA PHE A 100 -2.80 15.22 12.53
C PHE A 100 -3.81 16.06 13.36
N LYS A 101 -4.43 15.48 14.38
CA LYS A 101 -5.50 16.15 15.15
C LYS A 101 -6.61 16.63 14.21
N ASP A 102 -6.84 17.95 14.13
CA ASP A 102 -7.86 18.58 13.29
C ASP A 102 -7.27 19.24 12.02
N GLU A 103 -6.00 18.95 11.71
CA GLU A 103 -5.34 19.54 10.55
C GLU A 103 -5.87 18.93 9.25
N GLU A 104 -6.06 19.78 8.23
CA GLU A 104 -6.47 19.33 6.89
C GLU A 104 -5.36 18.53 6.23
N ILE A 105 -5.70 17.40 5.62
CA ILE A 105 -4.75 16.47 4.99
C ILE A 105 -5.20 16.05 3.60
N THR A 106 -4.22 15.72 2.76
CA THR A 106 -4.40 14.95 1.53
C THR A 106 -4.00 13.51 1.81
N ILE A 107 -4.83 12.54 1.43
CA ILE A 107 -4.51 11.12 1.60
C ILE A 107 -4.16 10.52 0.25
N ALA A 108 -2.94 9.99 0.12
CA ALA A 108 -2.51 9.19 -1.02
C ALA A 108 -2.52 7.70 -0.62
N GLY A 109 -3.45 6.94 -1.17
CA GLY A 109 -3.56 5.49 -0.95
C GLY A 109 -3.07 4.71 -2.16
N MET A 110 -2.16 3.76 -1.95
CA MET A 110 -1.68 2.89 -3.01
C MET A 110 -2.30 1.50 -2.91
N SER A 111 -2.84 0.98 -4.04
CA SER A 111 -3.33 -0.40 -4.14
C SER A 111 -4.26 -0.75 -2.95
N PHE A 112 -3.93 -1.75 -2.12
CA PHE A 112 -4.72 -2.09 -0.93
C PHE A 112 -4.82 -0.96 0.10
N GLY A 113 -3.82 -0.07 0.19
CA GLY A 113 -3.87 1.11 1.05
C GLY A 113 -5.03 2.04 0.69
N PHE A 114 -5.32 2.19 -0.62
CA PHE A 114 -6.48 2.94 -1.09
C PHE A 114 -7.81 2.23 -0.74
N ALA A 115 -7.88 0.90 -0.87
CA ALA A 115 -9.08 0.14 -0.49
C ALA A 115 -9.40 0.29 1.01
N VAL A 116 -8.37 0.32 1.88
CA VAL A 116 -8.52 0.58 3.32
C VAL A 116 -8.95 2.02 3.58
N THR A 117 -8.38 3.00 2.87
CA THR A 117 -8.76 4.42 2.95
C THR A 117 -10.23 4.60 2.55
N THR A 118 -10.67 3.99 1.44
CA THR A 118 -12.08 4.01 1.03
C THR A 118 -12.98 3.45 2.13
N ARG A 119 -12.62 2.31 2.71
CA ARG A 119 -13.39 1.70 3.81
C ARG A 119 -13.44 2.58 5.04
N MET A 120 -12.34 3.26 5.37
CA MET A 120 -12.27 4.22 6.46
C MET A 120 -13.27 5.37 6.25
N LEU A 121 -13.28 5.97 5.06
CA LEU A 121 -14.16 7.09 4.74
C LEU A 121 -15.64 6.71 4.73
N GLN A 122 -15.96 5.49 4.26
CA GLN A 122 -17.32 4.97 4.30
C GLN A 122 -17.84 4.74 5.72
N ARG A 123 -16.97 4.33 6.64
CA ARG A 123 -17.32 4.04 8.04
C ARG A 123 -17.29 5.27 8.95
N HIS A 124 -16.48 6.26 8.58
CA HIS A 124 -16.17 7.44 9.39
C HIS A 124 -16.37 8.73 8.57
N PRO A 125 -17.61 9.06 8.17
CA PRO A 125 -17.89 10.22 7.32
C PRO A 125 -17.55 11.55 8.01
N GLU A 126 -17.41 11.57 9.33
CA GLU A 126 -16.96 12.75 10.08
C GLU A 126 -15.55 13.22 9.68
N LEU A 127 -14.72 12.33 9.11
CA LEU A 127 -13.39 12.68 8.61
C LEU A 127 -13.41 13.44 7.29
N HIS A 128 -14.52 13.42 6.53
CA HIS A 128 -14.57 14.05 5.21
C HIS A 128 -14.21 15.55 5.28
N LYS A 129 -14.61 16.25 6.35
CA LYS A 129 -14.29 17.67 6.55
C LYS A 129 -12.80 17.96 6.79
N GLN A 130 -12.01 16.95 7.13
CA GLN A 130 -10.57 17.06 7.37
C GLN A 130 -9.74 16.68 6.14
N ILE A 131 -10.38 16.10 5.11
CA ILE A 131 -9.68 15.58 3.95
C ILE A 131 -9.92 16.48 2.74
N LYS A 132 -8.84 17.08 2.24
CA LYS A 132 -8.87 17.98 1.09
C LYS A 132 -9.12 17.24 -0.23
N ILE A 133 -8.35 16.20 -0.46
CA ILE A 133 -8.40 15.36 -1.66
C ILE A 133 -7.88 13.96 -1.36
N ILE A 134 -8.36 12.98 -2.12
CA ILE A 134 -7.84 11.62 -2.09
C ILE A 134 -7.11 11.35 -3.41
N VAL A 135 -5.89 10.81 -3.30
CA VAL A 135 -5.11 10.33 -4.44
C VAL A 135 -5.09 8.81 -4.39
N SER A 136 -5.61 8.17 -5.41
CA SER A 136 -5.58 6.71 -5.59
C SER A 136 -4.44 6.36 -6.55
N ILE A 137 -3.41 5.69 -6.08
CA ILE A 137 -2.30 5.22 -6.93
C ILE A 137 -2.52 3.73 -7.15
N VAL A 138 -2.84 3.32 -8.38
CA VAL A 138 -3.18 1.95 -8.77
C VAL A 138 -4.13 1.27 -7.76
N GLY A 139 -5.08 2.05 -7.23
CA GLY A 139 -6.02 1.60 -6.21
C GLY A 139 -7.15 0.77 -6.81
N PHE A 140 -7.80 0.01 -5.94
CA PHE A 140 -8.98 -0.79 -6.25
C PHE A 140 -9.96 -0.74 -5.06
N VAL A 141 -11.20 -1.12 -5.29
CA VAL A 141 -12.25 -1.07 -4.25
C VAL A 141 -13.10 -2.35 -4.17
N ASN A 142 -12.98 -3.25 -5.14
CA ASN A 142 -13.79 -4.45 -5.20
C ASN A 142 -12.97 -5.67 -5.64
N GLN A 143 -13.37 -6.86 -5.20
CA GLN A 143 -12.81 -8.13 -5.65
C GLN A 143 -13.01 -8.41 -7.15
N GLU A 144 -13.95 -7.73 -7.79
CA GLU A 144 -14.25 -7.87 -9.22
C GLU A 144 -13.29 -7.07 -10.09
N ASP A 145 -12.54 -6.14 -9.48
CA ASP A 145 -11.50 -5.36 -10.14
C ASP A 145 -10.32 -6.22 -10.61
N PHE A 146 -10.15 -7.40 -9.99
CA PHE A 146 -9.04 -8.31 -10.31
C PHE A 146 -9.23 -9.06 -11.63
N THR A 147 -8.15 -9.18 -12.40
CA THR A 147 -8.07 -9.97 -13.65
C THR A 147 -7.92 -11.48 -13.42
N LEU A 148 -7.80 -11.92 -12.15
CA LEU A 148 -7.62 -13.32 -11.80
C LEU A 148 -8.82 -14.20 -12.22
N SER A 149 -8.53 -15.34 -12.85
CA SER A 149 -9.59 -16.32 -13.15
C SER A 149 -10.24 -16.86 -11.85
N PRO A 150 -11.54 -17.19 -11.87
CA PRO A 150 -12.27 -17.67 -10.69
C PRO A 150 -11.59 -18.87 -9.99
N VAL A 151 -11.05 -19.80 -10.76
CA VAL A 151 -10.37 -20.99 -10.24
C VAL A 151 -9.08 -20.59 -9.48
N ARG A 152 -8.21 -19.78 -10.10
CA ARG A 152 -6.99 -19.30 -9.45
C ARG A 152 -7.31 -18.50 -8.19
N LYS A 153 -8.33 -17.64 -8.25
CA LYS A 153 -8.80 -16.86 -7.10
C LYS A 153 -9.18 -17.77 -5.94
N GLN A 154 -9.96 -18.82 -6.18
CA GLN A 154 -10.37 -19.77 -5.15
C GLN A 154 -9.18 -20.55 -4.57
N VAL A 155 -8.25 -21.01 -5.41
CA VAL A 155 -7.02 -21.67 -4.94
C VAL A 155 -6.24 -20.75 -4.00
N TYR A 156 -6.01 -19.48 -4.39
CA TYR A 156 -5.32 -18.53 -3.52
C TYR A 156 -6.06 -18.29 -2.20
N ILE A 157 -7.38 -18.11 -2.25
CA ILE A 157 -8.20 -17.92 -1.04
C ILE A 157 -8.09 -19.11 -0.10
N GLN A 158 -8.21 -20.34 -0.58
CA GLN A 158 -8.16 -21.51 0.29
C GLN A 158 -6.76 -21.75 0.85
N ALA A 159 -5.73 -21.65 0.03
CA ALA A 159 -4.34 -21.77 0.48
C ALA A 159 -4.00 -20.74 1.56
N THR A 160 -4.33 -19.47 1.33
CA THR A 160 -4.03 -18.40 2.30
C THR A 160 -4.91 -18.46 3.54
N ARG A 161 -6.15 -18.97 3.45
CA ARG A 161 -6.98 -19.24 4.63
C ARG A 161 -6.33 -20.28 5.55
N ILE A 162 -5.83 -21.38 5.01
CA ILE A 162 -5.11 -22.41 5.79
C ILE A 162 -3.86 -21.78 6.43
N LEU A 163 -3.06 -21.05 5.64
CA LEU A 163 -1.82 -20.40 6.11
C LEU A 163 -2.09 -19.22 7.07
N SER A 164 -3.30 -18.68 7.17
CA SER A 164 -3.65 -17.63 8.13
C SER A 164 -3.80 -18.13 9.57
N HIS A 165 -3.82 -19.46 9.80
CA HIS A 165 -3.79 -20.05 11.13
C HIS A 165 -2.38 -20.02 11.74
N LYS A 166 -2.29 -19.95 13.07
CA LYS A 166 -1.02 -19.76 13.80
C LYS A 166 0.04 -20.81 13.45
N ILE A 167 -0.30 -22.10 13.54
CA ILE A 167 0.66 -23.18 13.30
C ILE A 167 1.09 -23.25 11.82
N PRO A 168 0.17 -23.31 10.83
CA PRO A 168 0.56 -23.28 9.42
C PRO A 168 1.41 -22.07 9.03
N SER A 169 1.12 -20.88 9.56
CA SER A 169 1.92 -19.68 9.26
C SER A 169 3.35 -19.76 9.81
N ILE A 170 3.53 -20.34 10.99
CA ILE A 170 4.86 -20.58 11.56
C ILE A 170 5.65 -21.56 10.70
N LEU A 171 5.05 -22.70 10.35
CA LEU A 171 5.68 -23.69 9.47
C LEU A 171 6.05 -23.09 8.11
N PHE A 172 5.12 -22.36 7.49
CA PHE A 172 5.35 -21.69 6.22
C PHE A 172 6.51 -20.69 6.32
N ARG A 173 6.58 -19.88 7.41
CA ARG A 173 7.67 -18.94 7.65
C ARG A 173 9.03 -19.63 7.73
N HIS A 174 9.12 -20.70 8.50
CA HIS A 174 10.42 -21.35 8.78
C HIS A 174 10.86 -22.32 7.67
N ILE A 175 9.94 -22.85 6.89
CA ILE A 175 10.24 -23.78 5.79
C ILE A 175 10.26 -23.05 4.46
N ALA A 176 9.10 -22.62 3.97
CA ALA A 176 8.96 -22.08 2.61
C ALA A 176 9.58 -20.68 2.44
N LEU A 177 9.56 -19.85 3.49
CA LEU A 177 10.12 -18.49 3.48
C LEU A 177 11.54 -18.42 4.06
N HIS A 178 12.17 -19.56 4.31
CA HIS A 178 13.58 -19.58 4.69
C HIS A 178 14.43 -18.99 3.55
N PRO A 179 15.43 -18.13 3.83
CA PRO A 179 16.22 -17.43 2.79
C PRO A 179 16.78 -18.32 1.70
N VAL A 180 17.23 -19.53 2.05
CA VAL A 180 17.75 -20.51 1.08
C VAL A 180 16.67 -20.90 0.06
N PHE A 181 15.44 -21.20 0.52
CA PHE A 181 14.33 -21.56 -0.37
C PHE A 181 13.83 -20.36 -1.16
N LEU A 182 13.70 -19.18 -0.53
CA LEU A 182 13.30 -17.97 -1.22
C LEU A 182 14.26 -17.64 -2.37
N ASN A 183 15.57 -17.65 -2.11
CA ASN A 183 16.57 -17.39 -3.15
C ASN A 183 16.54 -18.40 -4.28
N ALA A 184 16.28 -19.69 -3.96
CA ALA A 184 16.23 -20.75 -4.97
C ALA A 184 14.93 -20.77 -5.80
N PHE A 185 13.78 -20.43 -5.19
CA PHE A 185 12.46 -20.64 -5.79
C PHE A 185 11.72 -19.37 -6.13
N TYR A 186 12.05 -18.20 -5.54
CA TYR A 186 11.36 -16.94 -5.79
C TYR A 186 11.27 -16.64 -7.30
N GLY A 187 12.37 -16.76 -8.02
CA GLY A 187 12.43 -16.51 -9.46
C GLY A 187 11.53 -17.42 -10.33
N LYS A 188 10.99 -18.50 -9.75
CA LYS A 188 10.07 -19.42 -10.45
C LYS A 188 8.61 -18.99 -10.33
N THR A 189 8.29 -18.06 -9.43
CA THR A 189 6.94 -17.54 -9.24
C THR A 189 6.54 -16.64 -10.42
N HIS A 190 5.25 -16.61 -10.77
CA HIS A 190 4.75 -15.79 -11.87
C HIS A 190 5.07 -14.30 -11.69
N ASN A 191 4.84 -13.78 -10.47
CA ASN A 191 5.13 -12.39 -10.14
C ASN A 191 6.61 -12.04 -10.26
N ALA A 192 7.50 -12.93 -9.78
CA ALA A 192 8.94 -12.70 -9.88
C ALA A 192 9.41 -12.73 -11.34
N LYS A 193 8.88 -13.63 -12.16
CA LYS A 193 9.22 -13.70 -13.60
C LYS A 193 8.87 -12.40 -14.32
N ASN A 194 7.72 -11.80 -14.01
CA ASN A 194 7.34 -10.51 -14.60
C ASN A 194 8.29 -9.40 -14.16
N LYS A 195 8.56 -9.28 -12.84
CA LYS A 195 9.54 -8.31 -12.31
C LYS A 195 10.94 -8.48 -12.89
N PHE A 196 11.38 -9.73 -13.12
CA PHE A 196 12.71 -10.00 -13.68
C PHE A 196 12.81 -9.73 -15.18
N LYS A 197 11.70 -9.82 -15.91
CA LYS A 197 11.68 -9.45 -17.34
C LYS A 197 11.89 -7.95 -17.56
N GLU A 198 11.49 -7.16 -16.57
CA GLU A 198 11.59 -5.70 -16.60
C GLU A 198 12.91 -5.20 -15.99
N ALA A 199 13.59 -6.03 -15.20
CA ALA A 199 14.92 -5.72 -14.70
C ALA A 199 15.94 -5.71 -15.83
N GLY A 200 16.63 -4.57 -15.98
CA GLY A 200 17.64 -4.36 -17.04
C GLY A 200 18.97 -5.03 -16.76
N SER A 201 19.22 -5.50 -15.52
CA SER A 201 20.49 -6.07 -15.11
C SER A 201 20.36 -7.18 -14.06
N LYS A 202 21.40 -8.01 -13.95
CA LYS A 202 21.50 -9.03 -12.89
C LYS A 202 21.52 -8.37 -11.50
N GLN A 203 22.13 -7.21 -11.35
CA GLN A 203 22.20 -6.45 -10.09
C GLN A 203 20.80 -6.03 -9.62
N GLU A 204 19.94 -5.57 -10.54
CA GLU A 204 18.54 -5.24 -10.24
C GLU A 204 17.73 -6.47 -9.81
N ILE A 205 17.93 -7.61 -10.47
CA ILE A 205 17.28 -8.87 -10.10
C ILE A 205 17.69 -9.29 -8.67
N ASP A 206 18.97 -9.20 -8.34
CA ASP A 206 19.47 -9.56 -7.01
C ASP A 206 18.97 -8.55 -5.95
N ALA A 207 18.84 -7.28 -6.29
CA ALA A 207 18.23 -6.26 -5.45
C ALA A 207 16.74 -6.53 -5.18
N ILE A 208 15.96 -6.90 -6.20
CA ILE A 208 14.56 -7.29 -6.06
C ILE A 208 14.42 -8.50 -5.13
N LYS A 209 15.26 -9.53 -5.29
CA LYS A 209 15.27 -10.71 -4.42
C LYS A 209 15.58 -10.35 -2.98
N ALA A 210 16.61 -9.55 -2.75
CA ALA A 210 17.01 -9.12 -1.41
C ALA A 210 15.89 -8.32 -0.71
N ALA A 211 15.23 -7.40 -1.44
CA ALA A 211 14.09 -6.67 -0.93
C ALA A 211 12.92 -7.59 -0.54
N GLU A 212 12.59 -8.57 -1.36
CA GLU A 212 11.53 -9.53 -1.04
C GLU A 212 11.87 -10.40 0.17
N VAL A 213 13.11 -10.90 0.27
CA VAL A 213 13.57 -11.64 1.45
C VAL A 213 13.41 -10.78 2.70
N THR A 214 13.84 -9.52 2.66
CA THR A 214 13.70 -8.58 3.77
C THR A 214 12.23 -8.39 4.15
N LEU A 215 11.33 -8.15 3.18
CA LEU A 215 9.91 -7.97 3.45
C LEU A 215 9.28 -9.21 4.10
N TRP A 216 9.64 -10.41 3.66
CA TRP A 216 9.16 -11.64 4.29
C TRP A 216 9.70 -11.84 5.71
N HIS A 217 10.86 -11.28 6.04
CA HIS A 217 11.41 -11.33 7.40
C HIS A 217 10.72 -10.35 8.36
N ILE A 218 10.45 -9.13 7.92
CA ILE A 218 9.87 -8.09 8.78
C ILE A 218 8.36 -8.13 8.87
N ASN A 219 7.67 -8.67 7.84
CA ASN A 219 6.22 -8.72 7.78
C ASN A 219 5.66 -9.97 8.49
N ASP A 220 4.54 -9.80 9.17
CA ASP A 220 3.82 -10.91 9.79
C ASP A 220 3.12 -11.77 8.73
N VAL A 221 3.56 -13.03 8.59
CA VAL A 221 3.05 -13.97 7.58
C VAL A 221 1.56 -14.23 7.74
N ARG A 222 1.11 -14.34 8.98
CA ARG A 222 -0.30 -14.59 9.28
C ARG A 222 -1.17 -13.41 8.85
N THR A 223 -0.70 -12.20 9.11
CA THR A 223 -1.32 -10.96 8.62
C THR A 223 -1.33 -10.90 7.10
N TRP A 224 -0.22 -11.27 6.45
CA TRP A 224 -0.13 -11.31 4.99
C TRP A 224 -1.18 -12.25 4.39
N CYS A 225 -1.26 -13.48 4.90
CA CYS A 225 -2.25 -14.46 4.43
C CYS A 225 -3.69 -13.98 4.63
N PHE A 226 -4.01 -13.46 5.82
CA PHE A 226 -5.34 -12.96 6.10
C PHE A 226 -5.71 -11.76 5.20
N THR A 227 -4.76 -10.86 4.98
CA THR A 227 -4.94 -9.70 4.11
C THR A 227 -5.15 -10.12 2.66
N THR A 228 -4.44 -11.13 2.17
CA THR A 228 -4.66 -11.69 0.83
C THR A 228 -6.10 -12.20 0.67
N VAL A 229 -6.63 -12.92 1.67
CA VAL A 229 -8.05 -13.32 1.64
C VAL A 229 -8.96 -12.09 1.62
N ALA A 230 -8.70 -11.10 2.48
CA ALA A 230 -9.50 -9.88 2.55
C ALA A 230 -9.53 -9.12 1.21
N ILE A 231 -8.39 -9.02 0.53
CA ILE A 231 -8.25 -8.41 -0.80
C ILE A 231 -9.11 -9.19 -1.82
N LEU A 232 -8.94 -10.50 -1.91
CA LEU A 232 -9.60 -11.33 -2.91
C LEU A 232 -11.10 -11.56 -2.65
N THR A 233 -11.60 -11.16 -1.49
CA THR A 233 -13.02 -11.21 -1.13
C THR A 233 -13.61 -9.83 -0.84
N LEU A 234 -12.88 -8.75 -1.16
CA LEU A 234 -13.27 -7.39 -0.87
C LEU A 234 -14.58 -7.03 -1.57
N LYS A 235 -15.50 -6.50 -0.78
CA LYS A 235 -16.71 -5.83 -1.25
C LYS A 235 -16.84 -4.55 -0.46
N ASN A 236 -16.26 -3.47 -0.96
CA ASN A 236 -16.57 -2.17 -0.40
C ASN A 236 -18.03 -1.86 -0.71
N SER A 237 -18.76 -1.43 0.31
CA SER A 237 -20.17 -1.12 0.17
C SER A 237 -20.36 0.03 -0.83
N LYS A 238 -21.55 0.09 -1.44
CA LYS A 238 -21.96 1.22 -2.30
C LYS A 238 -22.23 2.51 -1.50
N VAL A 239 -21.76 2.61 -0.25
CA VAL A 239 -21.85 3.83 0.54
C VAL A 239 -21.02 4.90 -0.15
N LYS A 240 -21.66 6.01 -0.46
CA LYS A 240 -21.05 7.14 -1.13
C LYS A 240 -20.02 7.81 -0.22
N VAL A 241 -18.96 8.30 -0.83
CA VAL A 241 -17.94 9.14 -0.21
C VAL A 241 -18.02 10.50 -0.90
N ASP A 242 -18.44 11.53 -0.15
CA ASP A 242 -18.62 12.89 -0.67
C ASP A 242 -17.28 13.65 -0.69
N LEU A 243 -16.29 13.06 -1.36
CA LEU A 243 -14.97 13.63 -1.56
C LEU A 243 -14.53 13.39 -3.00
N PRO A 244 -13.75 14.30 -3.58
CA PRO A 244 -13.12 14.06 -4.87
C PRO A 244 -11.95 13.08 -4.75
N VAL A 245 -11.74 12.28 -5.80
CA VAL A 245 -10.60 11.37 -5.91
C VAL A 245 -9.88 11.56 -7.24
N TRP A 246 -8.55 11.63 -7.19
CA TRP A 246 -7.69 11.54 -8.35
C TRP A 246 -7.13 10.13 -8.43
N HIS A 247 -7.54 9.38 -9.44
CA HIS A 247 -7.12 8.00 -9.64
C HIS A 247 -6.05 7.89 -10.72
N VAL A 248 -4.88 7.43 -10.32
CA VAL A 248 -3.77 7.09 -11.21
C VAL A 248 -3.86 5.62 -11.55
N GLY A 249 -4.21 5.30 -12.79
CA GLY A 249 -4.26 3.95 -13.33
C GLY A 249 -3.13 3.68 -14.32
N VAL A 250 -2.60 2.48 -14.32
CA VAL A 250 -1.56 2.01 -15.25
C VAL A 250 -2.23 1.31 -16.42
N SER A 251 -1.84 1.66 -17.66
CA SER A 251 -2.52 1.18 -18.88
C SER A 251 -2.51 -0.35 -19.05
N GLU A 252 -1.40 -1.01 -18.69
CA GLU A 252 -1.23 -2.46 -18.77
C GLU A 252 -1.15 -3.12 -17.38
N ASP A 253 -2.08 -2.78 -16.47
CA ASP A 253 -2.09 -3.38 -15.13
C ASP A 253 -2.43 -4.88 -15.19
N HIS A 254 -1.49 -5.72 -14.77
CA HIS A 254 -1.68 -7.18 -14.77
C HIS A 254 -2.60 -7.69 -13.65
N PHE A 255 -2.86 -6.87 -12.63
CA PHE A 255 -3.67 -7.24 -11.48
C PHE A 255 -5.11 -6.80 -11.61
N PHE A 256 -5.35 -5.63 -12.23
CA PHE A 256 -6.66 -4.99 -12.25
C PHE A 256 -7.17 -4.72 -13.66
N ASP A 257 -8.49 -4.84 -13.81
CA ASP A 257 -9.25 -4.38 -14.96
C ASP A 257 -9.62 -2.90 -14.72
N ASN A 258 -8.93 -1.99 -15.40
CA ASN A 258 -9.11 -0.55 -15.23
C ASN A 258 -10.57 -0.12 -15.45
N ASN A 259 -11.28 -0.71 -16.41
CA ASN A 259 -12.68 -0.35 -16.67
C ASN A 259 -13.59 -0.68 -15.48
N LYS A 260 -13.33 -1.81 -14.79
CA LYS A 260 -14.08 -2.17 -13.59
C LYS A 260 -13.71 -1.28 -12.41
N VAL A 261 -12.41 -0.97 -12.26
CA VAL A 261 -11.94 -0.03 -11.22
C VAL A 261 -12.62 1.33 -11.40
N GLU A 262 -12.56 1.91 -12.60
CA GLU A 262 -13.16 3.21 -12.92
C GLU A 262 -14.67 3.21 -12.65
N LYS A 263 -15.38 2.14 -13.05
CA LYS A 263 -16.82 1.98 -12.77
C LYS A 263 -17.10 1.98 -11.27
N HIS A 264 -16.40 1.13 -10.50
CA HIS A 264 -16.63 1.03 -9.06
C HIS A 264 -16.23 2.30 -8.30
N LEU A 265 -15.20 3.02 -8.76
CA LEU A 265 -14.84 4.33 -8.19
C LEU A 265 -15.96 5.34 -8.40
N SER A 266 -16.53 5.43 -9.61
CA SER A 266 -17.66 6.33 -9.92
C SER A 266 -18.95 5.97 -9.16
N GLU A 267 -19.10 4.71 -8.73
CA GLU A 267 -20.21 4.30 -7.88
C GLU A 267 -20.04 4.77 -6.43
N ILE A 268 -18.81 4.98 -5.95
CA ILE A 268 -18.48 5.29 -4.56
C ILE A 268 -18.21 6.78 -4.36
N TYR A 269 -17.37 7.39 -5.19
CA TYR A 269 -16.91 8.76 -5.02
C TYR A 269 -17.76 9.73 -5.80
N LYS A 270 -17.86 10.97 -5.30
CA LYS A 270 -18.64 12.05 -5.92
C LYS A 270 -18.04 12.46 -7.26
N ASP A 271 -16.75 12.76 -7.26
CA ASP A 271 -16.01 13.23 -8.42
C ASP A 271 -14.74 12.38 -8.57
N VAL A 272 -14.59 11.74 -9.73
CA VAL A 272 -13.45 10.90 -10.05
C VAL A 272 -12.70 11.49 -11.23
N LEU A 273 -11.45 11.89 -11.01
CA LEU A 273 -10.54 12.25 -12.07
C LEU A 273 -9.62 11.08 -12.39
N HIS A 274 -9.64 10.60 -13.61
CA HIS A 274 -8.79 9.51 -14.08
C HIS A 274 -7.52 10.06 -14.74
N ILE A 275 -6.36 9.66 -14.22
CA ILE A 275 -5.03 9.97 -14.72
C ILE A 275 -4.40 8.67 -15.20
N LYS A 276 -4.15 8.54 -16.50
CA LYS A 276 -3.57 7.32 -17.09
C LYS A 276 -2.06 7.45 -17.20
N VAL A 277 -1.37 6.40 -16.78
CA VAL A 277 0.08 6.25 -16.92
C VAL A 277 0.35 5.15 -17.91
N ASP A 278 1.17 5.44 -18.91
CA ASP A 278 1.65 4.43 -19.85
C ASP A 278 2.83 3.67 -19.20
N ALA A 279 2.49 2.68 -18.40
CA ALA A 279 3.44 1.80 -17.73
C ALA A 279 2.94 0.36 -17.76
N LYS A 280 3.89 -0.58 -17.68
CA LYS A 280 3.61 -2.03 -17.73
C LYS A 280 3.49 -2.68 -16.36
N MET A 281 3.86 -1.98 -15.31
CA MET A 281 3.86 -2.52 -13.94
C MET A 281 2.85 -1.82 -13.05
N HIS A 282 2.15 -2.63 -12.26
CA HIS A 282 1.27 -2.15 -11.19
C HIS A 282 2.00 -1.24 -10.18
N ALA A 283 3.20 -1.65 -9.76
CA ALA A 283 4.07 -0.85 -8.90
C ALA A 283 5.50 -1.39 -8.93
N PRO A 284 6.52 -0.53 -8.89
CA PRO A 284 7.92 -0.94 -8.74
C PRO A 284 8.16 -1.74 -7.47
N SER A 285 9.13 -2.65 -7.50
CA SER A 285 9.50 -3.45 -6.31
C SER A 285 10.05 -2.58 -5.20
N VAL A 286 10.81 -1.55 -5.54
CA VAL A 286 11.39 -0.55 -4.63
C VAL A 286 11.50 0.76 -5.39
N ILE A 287 11.17 1.86 -4.74
CA ILE A 287 11.41 3.21 -5.24
C ILE A 287 12.48 3.84 -4.35
N ALA A 288 13.72 3.73 -4.80
CA ALA A 288 14.87 4.12 -4.02
C ALA A 288 15.14 5.64 -4.04
N ASP A 289 14.80 6.31 -5.14
CA ASP A 289 15.04 7.72 -5.36
C ASP A 289 13.87 8.44 -6.04
N GLU A 290 13.96 9.76 -6.13
CA GLU A 290 12.93 10.60 -6.74
C GLU A 290 12.74 10.35 -8.24
N LYS A 291 13.78 9.92 -8.95
CA LYS A 291 13.71 9.65 -10.38
C LYS A 291 12.86 8.41 -10.65
N ALA A 292 13.07 7.36 -9.87
CA ALA A 292 12.24 6.16 -9.93
C ALA A 292 10.76 6.44 -9.58
N ALA A 293 10.49 7.45 -8.75
CA ALA A 293 9.13 7.85 -8.41
C ALA A 293 8.36 8.47 -9.58
N ALA A 294 9.04 8.97 -10.61
CA ALA A 294 8.39 9.58 -11.78
C ALA A 294 7.50 8.60 -12.55
N GLU A 295 7.77 7.30 -12.46
CA GLU A 295 6.98 6.24 -13.10
C GLU A 295 5.57 6.13 -12.54
N ILE A 296 5.36 6.49 -11.26
CA ILE A 296 4.06 6.40 -10.59
C ILE A 296 3.49 7.76 -10.17
N LEU A 297 4.24 8.83 -10.38
CA LEU A 297 3.80 10.22 -10.20
C LEU A 297 3.81 10.93 -11.57
N PRO A 298 2.79 10.74 -12.41
CA PRO A 298 2.72 11.35 -13.73
C PRO A 298 2.66 12.88 -13.64
N GLN A 299 3.06 13.57 -14.71
CA GLN A 299 3.16 15.01 -14.74
C GLN A 299 1.82 15.69 -14.37
N ASP A 300 0.69 15.19 -14.88
CA ASP A 300 -0.65 15.74 -14.57
C ASP A 300 -0.95 15.68 -13.06
N LEU A 301 -0.59 14.56 -12.38
CA LEU A 301 -0.73 14.48 -10.91
C LEU A 301 0.19 15.48 -10.20
N ARG A 302 1.44 15.62 -10.64
CA ARG A 302 2.42 16.56 -10.07
C ARG A 302 1.95 17.99 -10.19
N ASP A 303 1.43 18.39 -11.36
CA ASP A 303 0.90 19.73 -11.62
C ASP A 303 -0.32 20.05 -10.74
N ARG A 304 -1.14 19.04 -10.44
CA ARG A 304 -2.30 19.18 -9.53
C ARG A 304 -1.88 19.28 -8.07
N LEU A 305 -0.94 18.45 -7.63
CA LEU A 305 -0.42 18.49 -6.27
C LEU A 305 0.28 19.82 -5.97
N SER A 306 0.93 20.43 -6.96
CA SER A 306 1.57 21.74 -6.80
C SER A 306 0.59 22.91 -6.63
N LYS A 307 -0.70 22.71 -6.97
CA LYS A 307 -1.77 23.73 -6.86
C LYS A 307 -2.61 23.57 -5.58
N LEU A 308 -2.36 22.53 -4.78
CA LEU A 308 -3.01 22.33 -3.49
C LEU A 308 -2.47 23.30 -2.43
#